data_f33d4c3d06fb4f4cc2fe6ab447c440aa
#
_entry.id   f33d4c3d06fb4f4cc2fe6ab447c440aa
#
_cell.length_a   1.000
_cell.length_b   1.000
_cell.length_c   1.000
_cell.angle_alpha   90.00
_cell.angle_beta   90.00
_cell.angle_gamma   90.00
#
_symmetry.space_group_name_H-M   'P 1'
#
loop_
_entity.id
_entity.type
_entity.pdbx_description
1 polymer ?
#
loop_
_entity_poly.entity_id
_entity_poly.type
_entity_poly.pdbx_seq_one_letter_code
_entity_poly.pdbx_strand_id
1 'polypeptide(L)'
;MTRIFYITIIGILLSFTLSTDFNKPDNVQEVTGINIGNKAPELDFKDPDGNNIKLSSLKGNIVLIDFWASWCFPCRRENPNIVFAYNKYSKSKFKNAKGFKIYSVSLDKSKEAWVKAIEQDKLTWKEHVSDLKGWGSQGAGIYGVRGIPTNFLLDADGKIIAKNLRGIALHRELDKLVKSL
;
A
#
# COMPACT_ATOMS: atom_id res chain seq x y z
N MET A 1 53.10 -10.18 77.58
CA MET A 1 53.32 -9.90 76.12
C MET A 1 52.01 -10.25 75.35
N THR A 2 51.18 -9.25 75.15
CA THR A 2 49.83 -9.44 74.57
C THR A 2 49.89 -8.92 73.17
N ARG A 3 49.77 -9.79 72.14
CA ARG A 3 49.72 -9.42 70.76
C ARG A 3 48.28 -9.18 70.34
N ILE A 4 47.97 -7.95 69.93
CA ILE A 4 46.70 -7.49 69.38
C ILE A 4 46.70 -7.77 67.89
N PHE A 5 45.79 -8.62 67.38
CA PHE A 5 45.55 -8.81 65.95
C PHE A 5 44.51 -7.82 65.44
N TYR A 6 44.90 -6.94 64.52
CA TYR A 6 43.98 -6.08 63.78
C TYR A 6 43.41 -6.87 62.60
N ILE A 7 42.11 -7.10 62.64
CA ILE A 7 41.39 -7.63 61.48
C ILE A 7 40.93 -6.45 60.64
N THR A 8 41.56 -6.27 59.49
CA THR A 8 41.08 -5.31 58.47
C THR A 8 39.96 -5.93 57.67
N ILE A 9 38.72 -5.42 57.84
CA ILE A 9 37.56 -5.77 57.04
C ILE A 9 37.61 -4.92 55.75
N ILE A 10 37.93 -5.53 54.61
CA ILE A 10 37.85 -4.89 53.31
C ILE A 10 36.39 -5.03 52.84
N GLY A 11 35.64 -3.93 52.93
CA GLY A 11 34.30 -3.83 52.38
C GLY A 11 34.34 -3.73 50.85
N ILE A 12 33.91 -4.78 50.17
CA ILE A 12 33.70 -4.75 48.71
C ILE A 12 32.37 -4.05 48.48
N LEU A 13 32.42 -2.80 48.02
CA LEU A 13 31.27 -2.07 47.49
C LEU A 13 30.96 -2.60 46.08
N LEU A 14 29.95 -3.48 45.97
CA LEU A 14 29.40 -3.92 44.72
C LEU A 14 28.52 -2.79 44.14
N SER A 15 29.10 -1.96 43.29
CA SER A 15 28.34 -0.95 42.52
C SER A 15 27.50 -1.63 41.47
N PHE A 16 26.20 -1.78 41.75
CA PHE A 16 25.19 -2.26 40.82
C PHE A 16 24.86 -1.11 39.89
N THR A 17 25.48 -1.09 38.68
CA THR A 17 25.08 -0.19 37.60
C THR A 17 23.80 -0.70 36.99
N LEU A 18 22.64 -0.08 37.31
CA LEU A 18 21.42 -0.25 36.56
C LEU A 18 21.63 0.38 35.19
N SER A 19 21.95 -0.44 34.18
CA SER A 19 21.86 -0.06 32.79
C SER A 19 20.36 -0.01 32.43
N THR A 20 19.79 1.19 32.43
CA THR A 20 18.45 1.41 31.85
C THR A 20 18.59 1.45 30.34
N ASP A 21 18.45 0.31 29.68
CA ASP A 21 18.26 0.23 28.23
C ASP A 21 16.89 0.80 27.84
N PHE A 22 16.78 2.14 27.83
CA PHE A 22 15.56 2.86 27.41
C PHE A 22 15.42 2.99 25.87
N ASN A 23 16.20 2.29 25.06
CA ASN A 23 16.14 2.38 23.61
C ASN A 23 15.93 1.02 22.92
N LYS A 24 14.90 0.28 23.33
CA LYS A 24 14.31 -0.72 22.46
C LYS A 24 13.17 -0.02 21.70
N PRO A 25 13.27 0.20 20.39
CA PRO A 25 12.12 0.71 19.63
C PRO A 25 10.98 -0.28 19.87
N ASP A 26 9.86 0.24 20.38
CA ASP A 26 8.63 -0.54 20.51
C ASP A 26 8.41 -1.24 19.18
N ASN A 27 8.34 -2.56 19.22
CA ASN A 27 8.00 -3.39 18.08
C ASN A 27 6.53 -3.12 17.74
N VAL A 28 6.25 -2.01 17.07
CA VAL A 28 4.92 -1.68 16.56
C VAL A 28 4.57 -2.77 15.58
N GLN A 29 3.85 -3.76 16.05
CA GLN A 29 3.39 -4.86 15.22
C GLN A 29 2.59 -4.28 14.06
N GLU A 30 3.11 -4.45 12.83
CA GLU A 30 2.50 -3.92 11.60
C GLU A 30 1.14 -4.60 11.39
N VAL A 31 0.07 -3.86 11.61
CA VAL A 31 -1.31 -4.38 11.48
C VAL A 31 -1.67 -4.45 10.00
N THR A 32 -1.97 -5.64 9.50
CA THR A 32 -2.55 -5.83 8.16
C THR A 32 -4.06 -5.60 8.20
N GLY A 33 -4.57 -4.79 7.28
CA GLY A 33 -6.00 -4.45 7.22
C GLY A 33 -6.29 -3.34 6.22
N ILE A 34 -7.53 -2.86 6.25
CA ILE A 34 -8.03 -1.89 5.26
C ILE A 34 -8.21 -0.47 5.81
N ASN A 35 -7.73 -0.19 7.02
CA ASN A 35 -7.78 1.16 7.59
C ASN A 35 -6.54 1.97 7.19
N ILE A 36 -6.68 3.28 7.19
CA ILE A 36 -5.53 4.19 7.00
C ILE A 36 -4.49 3.88 8.10
N GLY A 37 -3.23 3.76 7.70
CA GLY A 37 -2.11 3.36 8.54
C GLY A 37 -1.84 1.86 8.57
N ASN A 38 -2.79 1.01 8.17
CA ASN A 38 -2.56 -0.44 8.10
C ASN A 38 -1.73 -0.80 6.86
N LYS A 39 -1.00 -1.89 6.95
CA LYS A 39 -0.46 -2.59 5.80
C LYS A 39 -1.59 -3.12 4.94
N ALA A 40 -1.59 -2.81 3.66
CA ALA A 40 -2.59 -3.31 2.73
C ALA A 40 -2.50 -4.84 2.61
N PRO A 41 -3.64 -5.57 2.65
CA PRO A 41 -3.66 -6.99 2.39
C PRO A 41 -3.10 -7.33 1.01
N GLU A 42 -2.41 -8.47 0.89
CA GLU A 42 -1.86 -8.93 -0.39
C GLU A 42 -2.98 -9.27 -1.38
N LEU A 43 -2.72 -8.95 -2.65
CA LEU A 43 -3.51 -9.38 -3.80
C LEU A 43 -2.59 -10.07 -4.81
N ASP A 44 -3.00 -11.22 -5.32
CA ASP A 44 -2.28 -11.99 -6.34
C ASP A 44 -3.28 -12.51 -7.36
N PHE A 45 -3.42 -11.81 -8.47
CA PHE A 45 -4.39 -12.11 -9.52
C PHE A 45 -3.74 -12.10 -10.90
N LYS A 46 -4.47 -12.66 -11.87
CA LYS A 46 -4.02 -12.76 -13.26
C LYS A 46 -4.28 -11.47 -14.03
N ASP A 47 -3.30 -11.11 -14.84
CA ASP A 47 -3.46 -10.10 -15.88
C ASP A 47 -4.25 -10.66 -17.10
N PRO A 48 -4.54 -9.82 -18.12
CA PRO A 48 -5.19 -10.28 -19.36
C PRO A 48 -4.45 -11.40 -20.07
N ASP A 49 -3.14 -11.52 -19.93
CA ASP A 49 -2.32 -12.54 -20.58
C ASP A 49 -2.20 -13.82 -19.76
N GLY A 50 -2.77 -13.84 -18.55
CA GLY A 50 -2.79 -14.99 -17.65
C GLY A 50 -1.62 -15.06 -16.68
N ASN A 51 -0.75 -14.05 -16.65
CA ASN A 51 0.37 -13.96 -15.70
C ASN A 51 -0.12 -13.44 -14.35
N ASN A 52 0.42 -13.99 -13.27
CA ASN A 52 0.11 -13.50 -11.93
C ASN A 52 0.86 -12.20 -11.64
N ILE A 53 0.14 -11.19 -11.14
CA ILE A 53 0.72 -9.94 -10.65
C ILE A 53 0.38 -9.81 -9.16
N LYS A 54 1.42 -9.80 -8.32
CA LYS A 54 1.29 -9.56 -6.88
C LYS A 54 1.33 -8.06 -6.58
N LEU A 55 0.46 -7.60 -5.70
CA LEU A 55 0.49 -6.22 -5.20
C LEU A 55 1.85 -5.89 -4.58
N SER A 56 2.43 -6.83 -3.83
CA SER A 56 3.76 -6.70 -3.20
C SER A 56 4.90 -6.48 -4.20
N SER A 57 4.75 -6.88 -5.47
CA SER A 57 5.75 -6.62 -6.52
C SER A 57 5.91 -5.14 -6.83
N LEU A 58 4.94 -4.31 -6.45
CA LEU A 58 4.95 -2.85 -6.66
C LEU A 58 5.55 -2.08 -5.47
N LYS A 59 6.00 -2.78 -4.43
CA LYS A 59 6.61 -2.17 -3.25
C LYS A 59 7.76 -1.21 -3.62
N GLY A 60 7.86 -0.13 -2.89
CA GLY A 60 8.79 0.96 -3.19
C GLY A 60 8.19 2.07 -4.06
N ASN A 61 6.95 1.89 -4.55
CA ASN A 61 6.21 2.93 -5.28
C ASN A 61 5.01 3.40 -4.46
N ILE A 62 4.52 4.60 -4.77
CA ILE A 62 3.15 4.99 -4.42
C ILE A 62 2.23 4.16 -5.32
N VAL A 63 1.27 3.45 -4.74
CA VAL A 63 0.38 2.55 -5.49
C VAL A 63 -1.07 2.94 -5.28
N LEU A 64 -1.81 3.14 -6.37
CA LEU A 64 -3.26 3.26 -6.33
C LEU A 64 -3.86 1.88 -6.63
N ILE A 65 -4.48 1.23 -5.65
CA ILE A 65 -5.35 0.09 -5.90
C ILE A 65 -6.70 0.63 -6.31
N ASP A 66 -7.18 0.29 -7.52
CA ASP A 66 -8.46 0.78 -8.04
C ASP A 66 -9.38 -0.39 -8.40
N PHE A 67 -10.51 -0.49 -7.71
CA PHE A 67 -11.57 -1.48 -7.97
C PHE A 67 -12.60 -0.87 -8.92
N TRP A 68 -12.80 -1.50 -10.06
CA TRP A 68 -13.65 -1.02 -11.15
C TRP A 68 -14.25 -2.16 -11.96
N ALA A 69 -14.99 -1.87 -13.01
CA ALA A 69 -15.44 -2.85 -14.00
C ALA A 69 -15.84 -2.17 -15.32
N SER A 70 -15.81 -2.92 -16.41
CA SER A 70 -16.22 -2.45 -17.75
C SER A 70 -17.68 -1.97 -17.80
N TRP A 71 -18.56 -2.60 -17.04
CA TRP A 71 -19.98 -2.29 -16.92
C TRP A 71 -20.30 -1.18 -15.92
N CYS A 72 -19.31 -0.73 -15.14
CA CYS A 72 -19.50 0.29 -14.12
C CYS A 72 -19.45 1.70 -14.74
N PHE A 73 -20.59 2.28 -15.06
CA PHE A 73 -20.65 3.61 -15.66
C PHE A 73 -19.94 4.71 -14.85
N PRO A 74 -20.11 4.81 -13.50
CA PRO A 74 -19.35 5.78 -12.72
C PRO A 74 -17.83 5.57 -12.79
N CYS A 75 -17.36 4.30 -12.83
CA CYS A 75 -15.93 3.98 -12.99
C CYS A 75 -15.40 4.48 -14.33
N ARG A 76 -16.14 4.18 -15.41
CA ARG A 76 -15.78 4.62 -16.76
C ARG A 76 -15.72 6.15 -16.89
N ARG A 77 -16.55 6.89 -16.16
CA ARG A 77 -16.46 8.35 -16.09
C ARG A 77 -15.25 8.85 -15.29
N GLU A 78 -14.77 8.10 -14.32
CA GLU A 78 -13.59 8.44 -13.53
C GLU A 78 -12.29 8.06 -14.24
N ASN A 79 -12.30 7.07 -15.12
CA ASN A 79 -11.10 6.56 -15.81
C ASN A 79 -10.27 7.65 -16.52
N PRO A 80 -10.85 8.65 -17.22
CA PRO A 80 -10.06 9.76 -17.78
C PRO A 80 -9.22 10.51 -16.75
N ASN A 81 -9.75 10.69 -15.53
CA ASN A 81 -9.03 11.32 -14.42
C ASN A 81 -7.88 10.42 -13.91
N ILE A 82 -8.12 9.10 -13.82
CA ILE A 82 -7.08 8.11 -13.47
C ILE A 82 -5.96 8.11 -14.53
N VAL A 83 -6.31 8.14 -15.82
CA VAL A 83 -5.35 8.24 -16.93
C VAL A 83 -4.53 9.53 -16.84
N PHE A 84 -5.18 10.65 -16.57
CA PHE A 84 -4.48 11.92 -16.39
C PHE A 84 -3.51 11.87 -15.20
N ALA A 85 -3.94 11.29 -14.08
CA ALA A 85 -3.07 11.08 -12.91
C ALA A 85 -1.88 10.19 -13.27
N TYR A 86 -2.10 9.06 -13.96
CA TYR A 86 -1.02 8.17 -14.37
C TYR A 86 0.00 8.89 -15.27
N ASN A 87 -0.47 9.60 -16.30
CA ASN A 87 0.40 10.32 -17.23
C ASN A 87 1.24 11.40 -16.53
N LYS A 88 0.65 12.11 -15.55
CA LYS A 88 1.35 13.16 -14.77
C LYS A 88 2.35 12.54 -13.81
N TYR A 89 1.94 11.56 -13.01
CA TYR A 89 2.70 11.13 -11.84
C TYR A 89 3.60 9.92 -12.08
N SER A 90 3.37 9.10 -13.13
CA SER A 90 4.24 7.94 -13.41
C SER A 90 5.70 8.31 -13.71
N LYS A 91 5.95 9.55 -14.17
CA LYS A 91 7.29 10.10 -14.46
C LYS A 91 7.79 11.07 -13.39
N SER A 92 6.99 11.39 -12.39
CA SER A 92 7.33 12.35 -11.34
C SER A 92 8.32 11.72 -10.34
N LYS A 93 9.13 12.58 -9.71
CA LYS A 93 10.02 12.18 -8.60
C LYS A 93 9.27 12.32 -7.29
N PHE A 94 9.19 11.25 -6.53
CA PHE A 94 8.55 11.24 -5.21
C PHE A 94 9.55 11.45 -4.08
N LYS A 95 9.07 11.95 -2.94
CA LYS A 95 9.92 12.21 -1.76
C LYS A 95 10.49 10.91 -1.17
N ASN A 96 9.66 9.89 -1.03
CA ASN A 96 9.98 8.63 -0.36
C ASN A 96 9.54 7.40 -1.17
N ALA A 97 9.47 7.50 -2.51
CA ALA A 97 9.09 6.40 -3.38
C ALA A 97 9.79 6.49 -4.73
N LYS A 98 9.90 5.35 -5.42
CA LYS A 98 10.53 5.23 -6.75
C LYS A 98 9.69 5.84 -7.86
N GLY A 99 8.36 5.84 -7.71
CA GLY A 99 7.41 6.34 -8.70
C GLY A 99 5.96 6.11 -8.28
N PHE A 100 5.04 6.24 -9.24
CA PHE A 100 3.61 5.99 -9.07
C PHE A 100 3.16 4.83 -9.96
N LYS A 101 2.38 3.93 -9.40
CA LYS A 101 1.79 2.76 -10.04
C LYS A 101 0.30 2.67 -9.78
N ILE A 102 -0.40 2.02 -10.69
CA ILE A 102 -1.83 1.71 -10.51
C ILE A 102 -1.99 0.19 -10.59
N TYR A 103 -2.63 -0.40 -9.59
CA TYR A 103 -3.02 -1.80 -9.54
C TYR A 103 -4.54 -1.87 -9.71
N SER A 104 -4.99 -2.09 -10.95
CA SER A 104 -6.42 -2.07 -11.30
C SER A 104 -7.04 -3.44 -11.16
N VAL A 105 -7.98 -3.58 -10.21
CA VAL A 105 -8.70 -4.82 -9.94
C VAL A 105 -10.07 -4.76 -10.60
N SER A 106 -10.28 -5.54 -11.65
CA SER A 106 -11.57 -5.59 -12.35
C SER A 106 -12.54 -6.57 -11.69
N LEU A 107 -13.78 -6.12 -11.52
CA LEU A 107 -14.92 -6.96 -11.11
C LEU A 107 -15.75 -7.43 -12.32
N ASP A 108 -15.10 -7.63 -13.45
CA ASP A 108 -15.75 -8.23 -14.62
C ASP A 108 -15.90 -9.75 -14.47
N LYS A 109 -16.85 -10.32 -15.20
CA LYS A 109 -16.99 -11.77 -15.41
C LYS A 109 -16.55 -12.19 -16.81
N SER A 110 -16.50 -11.25 -17.76
CA SER A 110 -16.02 -11.49 -19.12
C SER A 110 -14.65 -10.82 -19.29
N LYS A 111 -13.65 -11.62 -19.67
CA LYS A 111 -12.31 -11.15 -20.02
C LYS A 111 -12.35 -10.22 -21.22
N GLU A 112 -13.16 -10.56 -22.23
CA GLU A 112 -13.27 -9.79 -23.46
C GLU A 112 -13.83 -8.39 -23.20
N ALA A 113 -14.88 -8.27 -22.36
CA ALA A 113 -15.46 -6.99 -21.98
C ALA A 113 -14.47 -6.14 -21.21
N TRP A 114 -13.73 -6.77 -20.28
CA TRP A 114 -12.70 -6.12 -19.47
C TRP A 114 -11.55 -5.58 -20.35
N VAL A 115 -10.96 -6.40 -21.22
CA VAL A 115 -9.87 -6.00 -22.12
C VAL A 115 -10.33 -4.88 -23.06
N LYS A 116 -11.51 -5.02 -23.67
CA LYS A 116 -12.11 -3.98 -24.51
C LYS A 116 -12.27 -2.64 -23.77
N ALA A 117 -12.65 -2.67 -22.50
CA ALA A 117 -12.79 -1.46 -21.71
C ALA A 117 -11.44 -0.82 -21.37
N ILE A 118 -10.39 -1.61 -21.09
CA ILE A 118 -9.01 -1.13 -20.90
C ILE A 118 -8.57 -0.32 -22.13
N GLU A 119 -8.78 -0.89 -23.34
CA GLU A 119 -8.41 -0.24 -24.59
C GLU A 119 -9.22 1.04 -24.85
N GLN A 120 -10.54 0.96 -24.71
CA GLN A 120 -11.43 2.10 -24.94
C GLN A 120 -11.15 3.28 -24.05
N ASP A 121 -10.85 3.02 -22.77
CA ASP A 121 -10.57 4.07 -21.78
C ASP A 121 -9.09 4.46 -21.75
N LYS A 122 -8.24 3.85 -22.59
CA LYS A 122 -6.80 4.14 -22.70
C LYS A 122 -6.07 3.95 -21.36
N LEU A 123 -6.38 2.89 -20.65
CA LEU A 123 -5.74 2.54 -19.37
C LEU A 123 -4.37 1.90 -19.68
N THR A 124 -3.32 2.72 -19.80
CA THR A 124 -2.04 2.33 -20.43
C THR A 124 -1.02 1.69 -19.47
N TRP A 125 -1.30 1.60 -18.18
CA TRP A 125 -0.44 0.86 -17.24
C TRP A 125 -0.58 -0.64 -17.42
N LYS A 126 0.32 -1.42 -16.83
CA LYS A 126 0.39 -2.87 -17.05
C LYS A 126 -0.32 -3.71 -16.00
N GLU A 127 -0.48 -3.17 -14.81
CA GLU A 127 -0.93 -3.90 -13.63
C GLU A 127 -2.47 -3.93 -13.58
N HIS A 128 -3.09 -4.49 -14.63
CA HIS A 128 -4.51 -4.82 -14.70
C HIS A 128 -4.71 -6.26 -14.27
N VAL A 129 -5.59 -6.52 -13.31
CA VAL A 129 -5.82 -7.87 -12.79
C VAL A 129 -7.30 -8.16 -12.55
N SER A 130 -7.67 -9.43 -12.63
CA SER A 130 -9.02 -9.90 -12.32
C SER A 130 -9.04 -11.39 -11.98
N ASP A 131 -9.97 -11.80 -11.10
CA ASP A 131 -10.32 -13.21 -10.90
C ASP A 131 -11.57 -13.62 -11.69
N LEU A 132 -12.15 -12.69 -12.47
CA LEU A 132 -13.33 -12.84 -13.32
C LEU A 132 -14.58 -13.34 -12.55
N LYS A 133 -14.67 -13.03 -11.25
CA LYS A 133 -15.78 -13.48 -10.39
C LYS A 133 -16.84 -12.40 -10.12
N GLY A 134 -16.69 -11.22 -10.71
CA GLY A 134 -17.64 -10.12 -10.48
C GLY A 134 -17.66 -9.71 -9.02
N TRP A 135 -18.86 -9.57 -8.44
CA TRP A 135 -19.03 -9.28 -7.01
C TRP A 135 -18.58 -10.42 -6.08
N GLY A 136 -18.33 -11.63 -6.59
CA GLY A 136 -17.70 -12.73 -5.87
C GLY A 136 -16.16 -12.66 -5.86
N SER A 137 -15.58 -11.56 -6.31
CA SER A 137 -14.11 -11.37 -6.32
C SER A 137 -13.54 -11.49 -4.92
N GLN A 138 -12.50 -12.34 -4.80
CA GLN A 138 -11.76 -12.49 -3.55
C GLN A 138 -11.10 -11.16 -3.13
N GLY A 139 -10.57 -10.40 -4.08
CA GLY A 139 -9.97 -9.09 -3.81
C GLY A 139 -11.00 -8.10 -3.27
N ALA A 140 -12.20 -8.04 -3.85
CA ALA A 140 -13.30 -7.22 -3.34
C ALA A 140 -13.69 -7.61 -1.92
N GLY A 141 -13.74 -8.92 -1.62
CA GLY A 141 -14.03 -9.44 -0.28
C GLY A 141 -12.96 -9.03 0.74
N ILE A 142 -11.67 -9.23 0.44
CA ILE A 142 -10.52 -8.89 1.31
C ILE A 142 -10.52 -7.39 1.65
N TYR A 143 -10.82 -6.52 0.67
CA TYR A 143 -10.82 -5.06 0.83
C TYR A 143 -12.16 -4.50 1.27
N GLY A 144 -13.16 -5.35 1.55
CA GLY A 144 -14.50 -4.93 2.00
C GLY A 144 -15.21 -4.04 0.99
N VAL A 145 -14.97 -4.22 -0.31
CA VAL A 145 -15.55 -3.41 -1.40
C VAL A 145 -17.03 -3.75 -1.56
N ARG A 146 -17.91 -2.80 -1.23
CA ARG A 146 -19.36 -2.93 -1.34
C ARG A 146 -19.96 -2.12 -2.49
N GLY A 147 -19.13 -1.35 -3.19
CA GLY A 147 -19.52 -0.52 -4.34
C GLY A 147 -18.28 -0.09 -5.12
N ILE A 148 -18.44 0.14 -6.42
CA ILE A 148 -17.37 0.64 -7.28
C ILE A 148 -17.81 1.92 -8.00
N PRO A 149 -16.83 2.82 -8.29
CA PRO A 149 -15.41 2.68 -8.04
C PRO A 149 -15.05 2.76 -6.54
N THR A 150 -14.03 2.03 -6.10
CA THR A 150 -13.42 2.14 -4.76
C THR A 150 -11.92 2.04 -4.91
N ASN A 151 -11.16 2.87 -4.21
CA ASN A 151 -9.70 2.82 -4.29
C ASN A 151 -9.02 3.05 -2.94
N PHE A 152 -7.75 2.61 -2.91
CA PHE A 152 -6.85 2.76 -1.78
C PHE A 152 -5.51 3.27 -2.31
N LEU A 153 -4.99 4.33 -1.72
CA LEU A 153 -3.66 4.84 -2.03
C LEU A 153 -2.66 4.33 -0.98
N LEU A 154 -1.59 3.71 -1.46
CA LEU A 154 -0.53 3.14 -0.62
C LEU A 154 0.75 3.97 -0.73
N ASP A 155 1.48 4.05 0.37
CA ASP A 155 2.86 4.54 0.38
C ASP A 155 3.85 3.48 -0.15
N ALA A 156 5.14 3.81 -0.16
CA ALA A 156 6.21 2.93 -0.65
C ALA A 156 6.37 1.65 0.17
N ASP A 157 5.96 1.65 1.43
CA ASP A 157 6.00 0.49 2.31
C ASP A 157 4.75 -0.40 2.16
N GLY A 158 3.76 0.06 1.41
CA GLY A 158 2.48 -0.59 1.17
C GLY A 158 1.46 -0.33 2.29
N LYS A 159 1.59 0.76 3.05
CA LYS A 159 0.60 1.21 4.02
C LYS A 159 -0.46 2.07 3.34
N ILE A 160 -1.70 1.89 3.72
CA ILE A 160 -2.82 2.68 3.21
C ILE A 160 -2.74 4.09 3.78
N ILE A 161 -2.59 5.10 2.91
CA ILE A 161 -2.50 6.52 3.30
C ILE A 161 -3.76 7.30 2.97
N ALA A 162 -4.57 6.84 2.01
CA ALA A 162 -5.86 7.43 1.68
C ALA A 162 -6.79 6.41 1.03
N LYS A 163 -8.10 6.71 0.99
CA LYS A 163 -9.13 5.85 0.39
C LYS A 163 -10.16 6.69 -0.35
N ASN A 164 -10.82 6.07 -1.34
CA ASN A 164 -11.97 6.65 -2.06
C ASN A 164 -11.70 8.01 -2.70
N LEU A 165 -10.50 8.18 -3.23
CA LEU A 165 -10.08 9.39 -3.93
C LEU A 165 -10.77 9.49 -5.30
N ARG A 166 -11.28 10.68 -5.64
CA ARG A 166 -11.95 10.98 -6.92
C ARG A 166 -11.54 12.35 -7.44
N GLY A 167 -11.47 12.47 -8.76
CA GLY A 167 -11.20 13.74 -9.41
C GLY A 167 -10.00 14.45 -8.81
N ILE A 168 -10.17 15.72 -8.49
CA ILE A 168 -9.10 16.56 -7.94
C ILE A 168 -8.54 16.06 -6.59
N ALA A 169 -9.30 15.27 -5.82
CA ALA A 169 -8.82 14.75 -4.54
C ALA A 169 -7.65 13.77 -4.72
N LEU A 170 -7.67 12.95 -5.79
CA LEU A 170 -6.55 12.07 -6.13
C LEU A 170 -5.29 12.89 -6.42
N HIS A 171 -5.42 13.93 -7.24
CA HIS A 171 -4.29 14.79 -7.58
C HIS A 171 -3.71 15.52 -6.36
N ARG A 172 -4.57 16.06 -5.48
CA ARG A 172 -4.13 16.72 -4.24
C ARG A 172 -3.33 15.77 -3.32
N GLU A 173 -3.74 14.52 -3.19
CA GLU A 173 -2.99 13.55 -2.39
C GLU A 173 -1.65 13.21 -3.04
N LEU A 174 -1.61 13.00 -4.34
CA LEU A 174 -0.36 12.71 -5.07
C LEU A 174 0.59 13.91 -5.05
N ASP A 175 0.10 15.15 -5.23
CA ASP A 175 0.93 16.37 -5.19
C ASP A 175 1.66 16.54 -3.85
N LYS A 176 1.08 16.13 -2.71
CA LYS A 176 1.75 16.15 -1.39
C LYS A 176 2.99 15.25 -1.34
N LEU A 177 2.99 14.16 -2.12
CA LEU A 177 4.02 13.12 -2.12
C LEU A 177 5.13 13.38 -3.15
N VAL A 178 4.86 14.20 -4.16
CA VAL A 178 5.80 14.54 -5.23
C VAL A 178 6.88 15.48 -4.71
N LYS A 179 8.14 15.23 -5.11
CA LYS A 179 9.29 16.13 -4.88
C LYS A 179 9.44 17.13 -6.01
N SER A 180 9.26 16.65 -7.25
CA SER A 180 9.23 17.48 -8.47
C SER A 180 8.40 16.79 -9.55
N LEU A 181 7.71 17.55 -10.36
CA LEU A 181 6.95 17.12 -11.53
C LEU A 181 7.86 16.98 -12.74
#